data_814e4e4515b9706a0597ced02049fab9
#
_entry.id   814e4e4515b9706a0597ced02049fab9
#
_cell.length_a   1.000
_cell.length_b   1.000
_cell.length_c   1.000
_cell.angle_alpha   90.00
_cell.angle_beta   90.00
_cell.angle_gamma   90.00
#
_symmetry.space_group_name_H-M   'P 1'
#
loop_
_entity.id
_entity.type
_entity.pdbx_description
1 polymer ?
#
loop_
_entity_poly.entity_id
_entity_poly.type
_entity_poly.pdbx_seq_one_letter_code
_entity_poly.pdbx_strand_id
1 'polypeptide(L)'
;MPLRSDSENFALIRVVGVGGGGSNAVNRMIRAEMMGVEFIGINTDAQALLQSDAPHKIRIGDKITRGLGAGGDASIGQRCAEEDVEKITEALRDSDMVFITAGLGGGTGSGGAPVIAEIAKDLGALTIGVVTKPFAFEGNKRKLIAEKAAELLKAKVDTLITIPNDRLRDVVAKNTSILDAFRVVDDVLRQGVQGISDIITVPGLINLDFADVKAIMHDAGSALMGIGRASGETRAVEAAKQAIASPLLEVNITGAQGILFNISGSSNLTLYEVTEAAEEIRAAADPEANIIFGASFDERLGEDVVITVIATGFDGTRRREPARRESAERPFEVSRSVRPERDFLGELERQRIAVDAELRPVERPGIGRGEPASVRVERTVAETAPAANVRRTYDADDLEIPSFLRRTK
;
A
#
# COMPACT_ATOMS: atom_id res chain seq x y z
N MET A 1 -6.15 26.65 -18.75
CA MET A 1 -5.96 25.28 -18.26
C MET A 1 -5.12 24.58 -19.29
N PRO A 2 -3.91 24.09 -18.97
CA PRO A 2 -3.20 23.22 -19.88
C PRO A 2 -3.93 21.89 -19.91
N LEU A 3 -4.29 21.45 -21.11
CA LEU A 3 -4.76 20.10 -21.37
C LEU A 3 -3.67 19.15 -20.89
N ARG A 4 -3.96 18.31 -19.89
CA ARG A 4 -3.15 17.14 -19.60
C ARG A 4 -3.12 16.34 -20.90
N SER A 5 -1.93 16.13 -21.44
CA SER A 5 -1.73 15.23 -22.56
C SER A 5 -2.25 13.85 -22.14
N ASP A 6 -2.99 13.19 -23.04
CA ASP A 6 -3.46 11.80 -22.91
C ASP A 6 -2.30 10.78 -22.90
N SER A 7 -1.21 11.08 -22.19
CA SER A 7 -0.10 10.18 -21.97
C SER A 7 -0.45 9.29 -20.78
N GLU A 8 -0.98 8.10 -21.13
CA GLU A 8 -0.88 6.87 -20.36
C GLU A 8 -1.29 7.01 -18.87
N ASN A 9 -2.58 6.83 -18.58
CA ASN A 9 -3.10 6.67 -17.23
C ASN A 9 -2.67 5.30 -16.66
N PHE A 10 -1.38 5.14 -16.36
CA PHE A 10 -0.93 4.03 -15.53
C PHE A 10 -1.42 4.24 -14.10
N ALA A 11 -1.85 3.15 -13.46
CA ALA A 11 -2.22 3.18 -12.04
C ALA A 11 -1.03 3.66 -11.20
N LEU A 12 -1.25 4.63 -10.33
CA LEU A 12 -0.22 5.14 -9.42
C LEU A 12 -0.06 4.19 -8.23
N ILE A 13 0.99 3.37 -8.30
CA ILE A 13 1.30 2.34 -7.31
C ILE A 13 2.40 2.85 -6.37
N ARG A 14 2.14 2.81 -5.06
CA ARG A 14 3.12 3.18 -4.03
C ARG A 14 3.47 2.01 -3.14
N VAL A 15 4.75 1.89 -2.82
CA VAL A 15 5.28 0.89 -1.88
C VAL A 15 5.81 1.60 -0.65
N VAL A 16 5.18 1.39 0.48
CA VAL A 16 5.49 2.01 1.76
C VAL A 16 6.21 1.04 2.65
N GLY A 17 7.49 1.27 2.92
CA GLY A 17 8.27 0.50 3.87
C GLY A 17 8.18 1.08 5.27
N VAL A 18 7.59 0.35 6.22
CA VAL A 18 7.34 0.83 7.58
C VAL A 18 8.30 0.20 8.59
N GLY A 19 9.04 1.04 9.29
CA GLY A 19 10.07 0.62 10.26
C GLY A 19 11.30 0.01 9.61
N GLY A 20 12.21 -0.57 10.39
CA GLY A 20 13.48 -1.12 9.90
C GLY A 20 13.31 -2.24 8.88
N GLY A 21 12.45 -3.24 9.16
CA GLY A 21 12.20 -4.36 8.24
C GLY A 21 11.58 -3.90 6.92
N GLY A 22 10.58 -3.01 6.97
CA GLY A 22 9.97 -2.45 5.76
C GLY A 22 10.94 -1.61 4.95
N SER A 23 11.79 -0.80 5.61
CA SER A 23 12.83 -0.03 4.93
C SER A 23 13.86 -0.92 4.21
N ASN A 24 14.24 -2.06 4.83
CA ASN A 24 15.15 -3.01 4.21
C ASN A 24 14.52 -3.67 2.97
N ALA A 25 13.27 -4.06 3.05
CA ALA A 25 12.53 -4.62 1.92
C ALA A 25 12.45 -3.60 0.75
N VAL A 26 12.10 -2.35 1.03
CA VAL A 26 12.08 -1.26 0.03
C VAL A 26 13.47 -1.05 -0.58
N ASN A 27 14.54 -1.00 0.21
CA ASN A 27 15.90 -0.89 -0.31
C ASN A 27 16.23 -2.05 -1.26
N ARG A 28 15.76 -3.26 -0.95
CA ARG A 28 15.96 -4.43 -1.80
C ARG A 28 15.20 -4.31 -3.13
N MET A 29 13.96 -3.81 -3.10
CA MET A 29 13.14 -3.57 -4.28
C MET A 29 13.79 -2.53 -5.21
N ILE A 30 14.31 -1.43 -4.64
CA ILE A 30 15.01 -0.38 -5.39
C ILE A 30 16.28 -0.93 -6.04
N ARG A 31 17.08 -1.69 -5.30
CA ARG A 31 18.32 -2.31 -5.83
C ARG A 31 18.07 -3.39 -6.87
N ALA A 32 16.89 -3.98 -6.87
CA ALA A 32 16.44 -4.92 -7.89
C ALA A 32 15.82 -4.20 -9.12
N GLU A 33 15.91 -2.87 -9.16
CA GLU A 33 15.40 -2.03 -10.26
C GLU A 33 13.93 -2.29 -10.60
N MET A 34 13.10 -2.49 -9.56
CA MET A 34 11.68 -2.69 -9.74
C MET A 34 11.03 -1.44 -10.32
N MET A 35 10.34 -1.58 -11.44
CA MET A 35 9.77 -0.50 -12.24
C MET A 35 8.28 -0.28 -11.95
N GLY A 36 7.76 0.88 -12.33
CA GLY A 36 6.31 1.16 -12.30
C GLY A 36 5.74 1.45 -10.91
N VAL A 37 6.58 1.63 -9.88
CA VAL A 37 6.16 1.92 -8.52
C VAL A 37 6.95 3.06 -7.89
N GLU A 38 6.32 3.80 -6.98
CA GLU A 38 6.99 4.83 -6.17
C GLU A 38 7.28 4.28 -4.77
N PHE A 39 8.49 4.56 -4.25
CA PHE A 39 8.92 4.04 -2.96
C PHE A 39 8.91 5.12 -1.88
N ILE A 40 8.33 4.78 -0.72
CA ILE A 40 8.24 5.64 0.46
C ILE A 40 8.80 4.86 1.66
N GLY A 41 9.78 5.43 2.36
CA GLY A 41 10.29 4.90 3.63
C GLY A 41 9.70 5.68 4.82
N ILE A 42 9.05 4.99 5.75
CA ILE A 42 8.48 5.58 6.97
C ILE A 42 9.12 4.94 8.19
N ASN A 43 9.73 5.75 9.06
CA ASN A 43 10.36 5.24 10.28
C ASN A 43 10.34 6.26 11.42
N THR A 44 10.38 5.76 12.67
CA THR A 44 10.62 6.54 13.89
C THR A 44 12.11 6.69 14.20
N ASP A 45 12.98 5.89 13.57
CA ASP A 45 14.43 5.93 13.72
C ASP A 45 15.05 6.76 12.59
N ALA A 46 15.64 7.91 12.97
CA ALA A 46 16.24 8.83 12.02
C ALA A 46 17.48 8.24 11.33
N GLN A 47 18.29 7.43 12.06
CA GLN A 47 19.51 6.82 11.49
C GLN A 47 19.15 5.75 10.46
N ALA A 48 18.20 4.88 10.78
CA ALA A 48 17.72 3.88 9.84
C ALA A 48 17.09 4.53 8.59
N LEU A 49 16.38 5.63 8.76
CA LEU A 49 15.77 6.36 7.64
C LEU A 49 16.81 7.04 6.75
N LEU A 50 17.91 7.55 7.30
CA LEU A 50 19.03 8.10 6.52
C LEU A 50 19.68 7.03 5.62
N GLN A 51 19.76 5.79 6.10
CA GLN A 51 20.34 4.66 5.36
C GLN A 51 19.39 4.05 4.32
N SER A 52 18.13 4.46 4.31
CA SER A 52 17.17 4.00 3.30
C SER A 52 17.50 4.56 1.93
N ASP A 53 17.35 3.72 0.90
CA ASP A 53 17.49 4.10 -0.50
C ASP A 53 16.19 4.74 -1.07
N ALA A 54 15.09 4.73 -0.29
CA ALA A 54 13.81 5.28 -0.72
C ALA A 54 13.92 6.76 -1.09
N PRO A 55 13.38 7.19 -2.26
CA PRO A 55 13.39 8.59 -2.68
C PRO A 55 12.56 9.48 -1.74
N HIS A 56 11.44 8.96 -1.26
CA HIS A 56 10.59 9.66 -0.31
C HIS A 56 10.77 9.07 1.09
N LYS A 57 11.17 9.92 2.05
CA LYS A 57 11.44 9.51 3.43
C LYS A 57 10.62 10.33 4.40
N ILE A 58 9.83 9.65 5.23
CA ILE A 58 8.97 10.29 6.22
C ILE A 58 9.40 9.84 7.62
N ARG A 59 9.90 10.77 8.41
CA ARG A 59 10.14 10.53 9.81
C ARG A 59 8.87 10.83 10.59
N ILE A 60 8.43 9.86 11.39
CA ILE A 60 7.22 9.95 12.21
C ILE A 60 7.56 9.95 13.70
N GLY A 61 6.73 10.62 14.50
CA GLY A 61 6.81 10.65 15.95
C GLY A 61 7.99 11.43 16.50
N ASP A 62 8.32 12.56 15.92
CA ASP A 62 9.45 13.41 16.34
C ASP A 62 9.33 13.87 17.79
N LYS A 63 8.14 14.23 18.25
CA LYS A 63 7.91 14.66 19.62
C LYS A 63 7.98 13.49 20.61
N ILE A 64 7.59 12.29 20.17
CA ILE A 64 7.52 11.08 21.02
C ILE A 64 8.88 10.42 21.13
N THR A 65 9.57 10.15 20.01
CA THR A 65 10.80 9.35 19.98
C THR A 65 12.07 10.15 19.81
N ARG A 66 11.99 11.40 19.37
CA ARG A 66 13.14 12.27 19.03
C ARG A 66 14.09 11.62 18.00
N GLY A 67 13.56 10.74 17.14
CA GLY A 67 14.34 10.03 16.14
C GLY A 67 15.11 8.80 16.66
N LEU A 68 14.86 8.35 17.89
CA LEU A 68 15.55 7.20 18.51
C LEU A 68 14.82 5.85 18.30
N GLY A 69 13.72 5.86 17.57
CA GLY A 69 12.92 4.66 17.33
C GLY A 69 11.89 4.37 18.42
N ALA A 70 11.02 3.41 18.20
CA ALA A 70 9.92 3.03 19.11
C ALA A 70 10.32 2.00 20.19
N GLY A 71 11.58 1.59 20.28
CA GLY A 71 12.08 0.70 21.34
C GLY A 71 11.41 -0.68 21.41
N GLY A 72 10.83 -1.17 20.29
CA GLY A 72 10.10 -2.45 20.24
C GLY A 72 8.68 -2.37 20.82
N ASP A 73 8.16 -1.19 21.14
CA ASP A 73 6.79 -0.99 21.62
C ASP A 73 5.87 -0.55 20.48
N ALA A 74 4.90 -1.41 20.12
CA ALA A 74 3.95 -1.14 19.06
C ALA A 74 3.01 0.03 19.40
N SER A 75 2.70 0.27 20.68
CA SER A 75 1.86 1.40 21.09
C SER A 75 2.55 2.74 20.84
N ILE A 76 3.86 2.80 20.99
CA ILE A 76 4.66 3.97 20.62
C ILE A 76 4.67 4.14 19.11
N GLY A 77 4.87 3.05 18.34
CA GLY A 77 4.84 3.08 16.89
C GLY A 77 3.51 3.60 16.34
N GLN A 78 2.39 3.16 16.91
CA GLN A 78 1.05 3.62 16.58
C GLN A 78 0.91 5.13 16.83
N ARG A 79 1.19 5.58 18.04
CA ARG A 79 1.11 7.01 18.40
C ARG A 79 2.00 7.90 17.54
N CYS A 80 3.16 7.40 17.12
CA CYS A 80 4.04 8.11 16.19
C CYS A 80 3.41 8.28 14.80
N ALA A 81 2.71 7.27 14.30
CA ALA A 81 2.00 7.37 13.04
C ALA A 81 0.77 8.31 13.15
N GLU A 82 0.05 8.24 14.27
CA GLU A 82 -1.08 9.13 14.56
C GLU A 82 -0.65 10.61 14.72
N GLU A 83 0.58 10.88 15.22
CA GLU A 83 1.12 12.25 15.31
C GLU A 83 1.32 12.89 13.95
N ASP A 84 1.69 12.11 12.94
CA ASP A 84 2.11 12.60 11.62
C ASP A 84 1.14 12.20 10.48
N VAL A 85 -0.16 12.01 10.80
CA VAL A 85 -1.21 11.63 9.83
C VAL A 85 -1.22 12.55 8.61
N GLU A 86 -1.07 13.87 8.78
CA GLU A 86 -1.09 14.83 7.69
C GLU A 86 0.06 14.60 6.69
N LYS A 87 1.27 14.30 7.18
CA LYS A 87 2.43 14.02 6.32
C LYS A 87 2.24 12.72 5.54
N ILE A 88 1.67 11.71 6.20
CA ILE A 88 1.40 10.40 5.58
C ILE A 88 0.30 10.55 4.52
N THR A 89 -0.78 11.26 4.85
CA THR A 89 -1.88 11.53 3.92
C THR A 89 -1.40 12.25 2.66
N GLU A 90 -0.57 13.30 2.82
CA GLU A 90 -0.02 14.03 1.67
C GLU A 90 0.86 13.14 0.79
N ALA A 91 1.66 12.25 1.39
CA ALA A 91 2.53 11.34 0.66
C ALA A 91 1.77 10.20 -0.06
N LEU A 92 0.56 9.87 0.40
CA LEU A 92 -0.28 8.82 -0.19
C LEU A 92 -1.39 9.36 -1.10
N ARG A 93 -1.52 10.69 -1.22
CA ARG A 93 -2.56 11.32 -2.03
C ARG A 93 -2.50 10.83 -3.49
N ASP A 94 -3.66 10.67 -4.09
CA ASP A 94 -3.85 10.25 -5.49
C ASP A 94 -3.28 8.85 -5.82
N SER A 95 -2.98 8.00 -4.82
CA SER A 95 -2.59 6.61 -5.06
C SER A 95 -3.81 5.78 -5.49
N ASP A 96 -3.66 4.99 -6.55
CA ASP A 96 -4.62 3.96 -6.94
C ASP A 96 -4.41 2.68 -6.11
N MET A 97 -3.14 2.36 -5.81
CA MET A 97 -2.75 1.19 -5.01
C MET A 97 -1.62 1.54 -4.04
N VAL A 98 -1.71 1.00 -2.82
CA VAL A 98 -0.67 1.16 -1.80
C VAL A 98 -0.28 -0.21 -1.24
N PHE A 99 0.97 -0.59 -1.44
CA PHE A 99 1.58 -1.71 -0.73
C PHE A 99 2.19 -1.23 0.58
N ILE A 100 1.85 -1.90 1.67
CA ILE A 100 2.44 -1.64 2.97
C ILE A 100 3.32 -2.82 3.36
N THR A 101 4.64 -2.62 3.36
CA THR A 101 5.59 -3.66 3.76
C THR A 101 6.19 -3.35 5.12
N ALA A 102 6.17 -4.37 5.99
CA ALA A 102 6.69 -4.24 7.35
C ALA A 102 7.15 -5.58 7.92
N GLY A 103 8.18 -5.57 8.75
CA GLY A 103 8.48 -6.67 9.63
C GLY A 103 7.69 -6.52 10.93
N LEU A 104 6.78 -7.46 11.20
CA LEU A 104 5.99 -7.46 12.42
C LEU A 104 6.80 -8.00 13.63
N GLY A 105 6.41 -7.60 14.84
CA GLY A 105 7.10 -7.95 16.07
C GLY A 105 8.00 -6.87 16.63
N GLY A 106 8.27 -5.82 15.83
CA GLY A 106 8.93 -4.57 16.29
C GLY A 106 7.93 -3.50 16.73
N GLY A 107 8.44 -2.32 17.07
CA GLY A 107 7.59 -1.19 17.50
C GLY A 107 6.96 -0.45 16.30
N THR A 108 7.79 0.15 15.45
CA THR A 108 7.35 1.03 14.37
C THR A 108 6.50 0.30 13.33
N GLY A 109 6.97 -0.86 12.81
CA GLY A 109 6.24 -1.65 11.82
C GLY A 109 4.91 -2.16 12.36
N SER A 110 4.91 -2.77 13.56
CA SER A 110 3.71 -3.35 14.15
C SER A 110 2.66 -2.32 14.54
N GLY A 111 3.08 -1.15 15.01
CA GLY A 111 2.16 -0.10 15.44
C GLY A 111 1.76 0.86 14.34
N GLY A 112 2.72 1.25 13.49
CA GLY A 112 2.50 2.25 12.45
C GLY A 112 1.79 1.70 11.20
N ALA A 113 2.08 0.44 10.80
CA ALA A 113 1.49 -0.10 9.58
C ALA A 113 -0.05 -0.10 9.57
N PRO A 114 -0.77 -0.47 10.66
CA PRO A 114 -2.23 -0.39 10.67
C PRO A 114 -2.77 1.04 10.50
N VAL A 115 -2.11 2.05 11.07
CA VAL A 115 -2.51 3.47 10.94
C VAL A 115 -2.30 3.94 9.49
N ILE A 116 -1.16 3.61 8.89
CA ILE A 116 -0.86 3.95 7.50
C ILE A 116 -1.84 3.26 6.55
N ALA A 117 -2.22 2.01 6.85
CA ALA A 117 -3.20 1.27 6.07
C ALA A 117 -4.59 1.93 6.10
N GLU A 118 -5.03 2.37 7.27
CA GLU A 118 -6.28 3.10 7.42
C GLU A 118 -6.28 4.38 6.58
N ILE A 119 -5.20 5.17 6.65
CA ILE A 119 -5.07 6.39 5.84
C ILE A 119 -5.12 6.09 4.34
N ALA A 120 -4.41 5.05 3.87
CA ALA A 120 -4.43 4.65 2.47
C ALA A 120 -5.84 4.21 2.00
N LYS A 121 -6.53 3.42 2.81
CA LYS A 121 -7.91 2.96 2.54
C LYS A 121 -8.90 4.12 2.55
N ASP A 122 -8.78 5.06 3.49
CA ASP A 122 -9.61 6.27 3.56
C ASP A 122 -9.43 7.20 2.35
N LEU A 123 -8.25 7.19 1.73
CA LEU A 123 -7.97 7.88 0.46
C LEU A 123 -8.55 7.14 -0.77
N GLY A 124 -9.12 5.94 -0.60
CA GLY A 124 -9.72 5.14 -1.68
C GLY A 124 -8.74 4.26 -2.45
N ALA A 125 -7.47 4.19 -2.03
CA ALA A 125 -6.47 3.33 -2.63
C ALA A 125 -6.73 1.86 -2.30
N LEU A 126 -6.52 0.96 -3.28
CA LEU A 126 -6.46 -0.48 -2.99
C LEU A 126 -5.25 -0.76 -2.09
N THR A 127 -5.51 -1.17 -0.86
CA THR A 127 -4.47 -1.28 0.17
C THR A 127 -4.11 -2.74 0.45
N ILE A 128 -2.85 -3.10 0.17
CA ILE A 128 -2.33 -4.46 0.32
C ILE A 128 -1.20 -4.47 1.34
N GLY A 129 -1.36 -5.25 2.40
CA GLY A 129 -0.30 -5.52 3.37
C GLY A 129 0.56 -6.70 2.93
N VAL A 130 1.88 -6.54 2.83
CA VAL A 130 2.84 -7.62 2.59
C VAL A 130 3.84 -7.62 3.73
N VAL A 131 3.66 -8.49 4.70
CA VAL A 131 4.38 -8.41 5.98
C VAL A 131 5.00 -9.75 6.39
N THR A 132 6.04 -9.66 7.21
CA THR A 132 6.70 -10.85 7.75
C THR A 132 6.46 -11.00 9.25
N LYS A 133 6.31 -12.27 9.69
CA LYS A 133 6.32 -12.64 11.11
C LYS A 133 7.74 -13.02 11.53
N PRO A 134 8.16 -12.70 12.76
CA PRO A 134 9.51 -12.93 13.24
C PRO A 134 9.86 -14.42 13.29
N PHE A 135 11.14 -14.73 13.24
CA PHE A 135 11.65 -16.08 13.53
C PHE A 135 11.40 -16.46 14.98
N ALA A 136 11.23 -17.76 15.25
CA ALA A 136 11.01 -18.29 16.61
C ALA A 136 12.16 -17.93 17.57
N PHE A 137 13.42 -17.86 17.08
CA PHE A 137 14.57 -17.46 17.90
C PHE A 137 14.55 -15.98 18.35
N GLU A 138 13.74 -15.14 17.72
CA GLU A 138 13.58 -13.73 18.12
C GLU A 138 12.75 -13.57 19.41
N GLY A 139 12.11 -14.64 19.84
CA GLY A 139 11.45 -14.77 21.13
C GLY A 139 9.94 -14.53 21.11
N ASN A 140 9.28 -15.12 22.13
CA ASN A 140 7.82 -15.14 22.22
C ASN A 140 7.19 -13.74 22.32
N LYS A 141 7.88 -12.76 22.93
CA LYS A 141 7.39 -11.40 23.03
C LYS A 141 7.16 -10.78 21.63
N ARG A 142 8.15 -10.93 20.71
CA ARG A 142 8.02 -10.44 19.34
C ARG A 142 6.93 -11.18 18.59
N LYS A 143 6.81 -12.49 18.77
CA LYS A 143 5.76 -13.31 18.16
C LYS A 143 4.37 -12.80 18.55
N LEU A 144 4.09 -12.60 19.83
CA LEU A 144 2.79 -12.09 20.32
C LEU A 144 2.47 -10.69 19.80
N ILE A 145 3.49 -9.80 19.73
CA ILE A 145 3.31 -8.47 19.11
C ILE A 145 2.97 -8.61 17.64
N ALA A 146 3.64 -9.51 16.92
CA ALA A 146 3.41 -9.73 15.49
C ALA A 146 2.02 -10.28 15.20
N GLU A 147 1.55 -11.26 15.98
CA GLU A 147 0.21 -11.83 15.85
C GLU A 147 -0.87 -10.77 16.03
N LYS A 148 -0.78 -10.00 17.13
CA LYS A 148 -1.71 -8.90 17.39
C LYS A 148 -1.67 -7.81 16.31
N ALA A 149 -0.47 -7.46 15.83
CA ALA A 149 -0.31 -6.46 14.78
C ALA A 149 -0.89 -6.95 13.44
N ALA A 150 -0.73 -8.24 13.11
CA ALA A 150 -1.31 -8.84 11.92
C ALA A 150 -2.84 -8.81 11.94
N GLU A 151 -3.47 -9.10 13.09
CA GLU A 151 -4.93 -9.00 13.25
C GLU A 151 -5.43 -7.56 13.07
N LEU A 152 -4.73 -6.59 13.67
CA LEU A 152 -5.07 -5.17 13.53
C LEU A 152 -4.90 -4.69 12.08
N LEU A 153 -3.81 -5.08 11.43
CA LEU A 153 -3.53 -4.72 10.04
C LEU A 153 -4.54 -5.35 9.09
N LYS A 154 -4.89 -6.63 9.29
CA LYS A 154 -5.91 -7.33 8.49
C LYS A 154 -7.24 -6.59 8.47
N ALA A 155 -7.64 -5.96 9.57
CA ALA A 155 -8.87 -5.19 9.66
C ALA A 155 -8.81 -3.84 8.90
N LYS A 156 -7.60 -3.37 8.53
CA LYS A 156 -7.37 -2.05 7.93
C LYS A 156 -6.90 -2.10 6.47
N VAL A 157 -6.54 -3.27 5.96
CA VAL A 157 -6.18 -3.49 4.55
C VAL A 157 -7.30 -4.19 3.78
N ASP A 158 -7.26 -4.16 2.46
CA ASP A 158 -8.14 -4.98 1.61
C ASP A 158 -7.63 -6.41 1.57
N THR A 159 -6.33 -6.59 1.45
CA THR A 159 -5.67 -7.90 1.41
C THR A 159 -4.43 -7.90 2.28
N LEU A 160 -4.25 -8.93 3.11
CA LEU A 160 -3.06 -9.14 3.92
C LEU A 160 -2.32 -10.41 3.51
N ILE A 161 -1.13 -10.26 2.99
CA ILE A 161 -0.17 -11.34 2.72
C ILE A 161 0.79 -11.43 3.91
N THR A 162 0.78 -12.55 4.60
CA THR A 162 1.65 -12.77 5.76
C THR A 162 2.66 -13.87 5.46
N ILE A 163 3.95 -13.58 5.67
CA ILE A 163 5.06 -14.49 5.42
C ILE A 163 5.71 -14.87 6.76
N PRO A 164 5.55 -16.11 7.22
CA PRO A 164 6.24 -16.57 8.44
C PRO A 164 7.73 -16.81 8.14
N ASN A 165 8.62 -16.07 8.79
CA ASN A 165 10.07 -16.25 8.57
C ASN A 165 10.55 -17.68 8.89
N ASP A 166 9.91 -18.37 9.83
CA ASP A 166 10.26 -19.76 10.17
C ASP A 166 10.12 -20.72 8.97
N ARG A 167 9.20 -20.46 8.03
CA ARG A 167 9.01 -21.27 6.82
C ARG A 167 10.16 -21.12 5.83
N LEU A 168 10.87 -20.01 5.90
CA LEU A 168 12.05 -19.81 5.04
C LEU A 168 13.19 -20.77 5.37
N ARG A 169 13.23 -21.33 6.57
CA ARG A 169 14.19 -22.39 6.93
C ARG A 169 14.09 -23.61 6.03
N ASP A 170 12.92 -23.87 5.48
CA ASP A 170 12.69 -25.03 4.60
C ASP A 170 13.13 -24.74 3.16
N VAL A 171 13.37 -23.45 2.84
CA VAL A 171 13.80 -22.97 1.51
C VAL A 171 15.32 -22.75 1.45
N VAL A 172 15.93 -22.33 2.57
CA VAL A 172 17.36 -21.97 2.60
C VAL A 172 18.26 -23.17 2.95
N ALA A 173 19.49 -23.16 2.46
CA ALA A 173 20.47 -24.18 2.80
C ALA A 173 20.85 -24.13 4.29
N LYS A 174 21.15 -25.29 4.90
CA LYS A 174 21.47 -25.41 6.33
C LYS A 174 22.69 -24.59 6.79
N ASN A 175 23.55 -24.21 5.86
CA ASN A 175 24.76 -23.38 6.10
C ASN A 175 24.53 -21.90 5.79
N THR A 176 23.31 -21.46 5.54
CA THR A 176 22.97 -20.04 5.27
C THR A 176 23.27 -19.19 6.50
N SER A 177 23.97 -18.09 6.33
CA SER A 177 24.24 -17.16 7.42
C SER A 177 22.93 -16.46 7.88
N ILE A 178 22.91 -15.97 9.12
CA ILE A 178 21.74 -15.20 9.62
C ILE A 178 21.50 -13.95 8.75
N LEU A 179 22.54 -13.28 8.30
CA LEU A 179 22.46 -12.13 7.43
C LEU A 179 21.80 -12.49 6.09
N ASP A 180 22.20 -13.60 5.49
CA ASP A 180 21.64 -14.07 4.23
C ASP A 180 20.21 -14.57 4.42
N ALA A 181 19.87 -15.18 5.56
CA ALA A 181 18.48 -15.54 5.88
C ALA A 181 17.56 -14.29 5.89
N PHE A 182 17.99 -13.18 6.50
CA PHE A 182 17.24 -11.92 6.42
C PHE A 182 17.16 -11.34 5.01
N ARG A 183 18.20 -11.51 4.22
CA ARG A 183 18.18 -11.12 2.79
C ARG A 183 17.13 -11.93 2.00
N VAL A 184 16.97 -13.20 2.32
CA VAL A 184 15.92 -14.04 1.72
C VAL A 184 14.52 -13.56 2.15
N VAL A 185 14.34 -13.18 3.42
CA VAL A 185 13.09 -12.55 3.91
C VAL A 185 12.75 -11.31 3.09
N ASP A 186 13.71 -10.39 2.92
CA ASP A 186 13.51 -9.16 2.16
C ASP A 186 13.22 -9.46 0.68
N ASP A 187 13.83 -10.52 0.11
CA ASP A 187 13.61 -10.93 -1.28
C ASP A 187 12.22 -11.53 -1.49
N VAL A 188 11.70 -12.28 -0.54
CA VAL A 188 10.32 -12.80 -0.60
C VAL A 188 9.30 -11.66 -0.55
N LEU A 189 9.52 -10.63 0.30
CA LEU A 189 8.70 -9.42 0.30
C LEU A 189 8.74 -8.71 -1.05
N ARG A 190 9.93 -8.59 -1.65
CA ARG A 190 10.12 -8.04 -2.99
C ARG A 190 9.33 -8.83 -4.03
N GLN A 191 9.47 -10.14 -4.06
CA GLN A 191 8.77 -11.00 -5.01
C GLN A 191 7.25 -10.90 -4.84
N GLY A 192 6.75 -10.76 -3.60
CA GLY A 192 5.34 -10.57 -3.32
C GLY A 192 4.77 -9.28 -3.89
N VAL A 193 5.48 -8.17 -3.71
CA VAL A 193 5.08 -6.89 -4.27
C VAL A 193 5.26 -6.89 -5.79
N GLN A 194 6.38 -7.40 -6.28
CA GLN A 194 6.69 -7.47 -7.71
C GLN A 194 5.69 -8.33 -8.47
N GLY A 195 5.32 -9.51 -7.95
CA GLY A 195 4.39 -10.41 -8.62
C GLY A 195 3.00 -9.81 -8.86
N ILE A 196 2.59 -8.83 -8.04
CA ILE A 196 1.34 -8.09 -8.25
C ILE A 196 1.57 -6.87 -9.14
N SER A 197 2.65 -6.11 -8.91
CA SER A 197 2.89 -4.89 -9.66
C SER A 197 3.23 -5.17 -11.13
N ASP A 198 4.01 -6.23 -11.42
CA ASP A 198 4.41 -6.59 -12.78
C ASP A 198 3.19 -6.88 -13.67
N ILE A 199 2.16 -7.50 -13.11
CA ILE A 199 0.91 -7.79 -13.82
C ILE A 199 0.25 -6.49 -14.33
N ILE A 200 0.38 -5.40 -13.58
CA ILE A 200 -0.26 -4.12 -13.88
C ILE A 200 0.67 -3.22 -14.71
N THR A 201 1.98 -3.23 -14.41
CA THR A 201 2.92 -2.23 -14.94
C THR A 201 3.76 -2.71 -16.10
N VAL A 202 3.97 -4.03 -16.24
CA VAL A 202 4.79 -4.60 -17.32
C VAL A 202 3.88 -4.99 -18.49
N PRO A 203 4.08 -4.40 -19.69
CA PRO A 203 3.35 -4.82 -20.87
C PRO A 203 3.68 -6.29 -21.19
N GLY A 204 2.74 -7.17 -21.06
CA GLY A 204 2.86 -8.61 -21.34
C GLY A 204 2.07 -9.02 -22.57
N LEU A 205 2.10 -10.33 -22.91
CA LEU A 205 1.23 -10.92 -23.93
C LEU A 205 -0.24 -10.89 -23.51
N ILE A 206 -0.49 -11.04 -22.20
CA ILE A 206 -1.81 -11.00 -21.59
C ILE A 206 -1.71 -9.98 -20.46
N ASN A 207 -2.23 -8.78 -20.73
CA ASN A 207 -2.27 -7.71 -19.75
C ASN A 207 -3.59 -7.82 -18.99
N LEU A 208 -3.45 -7.76 -17.68
CA LEU A 208 -4.56 -7.54 -16.78
C LEU A 208 -4.66 -6.04 -16.49
N ASP A 209 -5.86 -5.52 -16.48
CA ASP A 209 -6.08 -4.15 -16.02
C ASP A 209 -6.11 -4.06 -14.50
N PHE A 210 -5.95 -2.85 -13.99
CA PHE A 210 -6.01 -2.59 -12.54
C PHE A 210 -7.36 -3.00 -11.93
N ALA A 211 -8.45 -2.94 -12.70
CA ALA A 211 -9.79 -3.30 -12.22
C ALA A 211 -9.91 -4.80 -11.96
N ASP A 212 -9.26 -5.65 -12.76
CA ASP A 212 -9.22 -7.10 -12.55
C ASP A 212 -8.48 -7.46 -11.25
N VAL A 213 -7.32 -6.86 -11.02
CA VAL A 213 -6.57 -7.05 -9.77
C VAL A 213 -7.38 -6.55 -8.57
N LYS A 214 -8.04 -5.39 -8.71
CA LYS A 214 -8.90 -4.84 -7.67
C LYS A 214 -10.08 -5.77 -7.36
N ALA A 215 -10.68 -6.40 -8.35
CA ALA A 215 -11.82 -7.32 -8.15
C ALA A 215 -11.46 -8.55 -7.28
N ILE A 216 -10.22 -9.04 -7.36
CA ILE A 216 -9.75 -10.19 -6.55
C ILE A 216 -9.25 -9.75 -5.18
N MET A 217 -8.60 -8.56 -5.10
CA MET A 217 -7.87 -8.13 -3.90
C MET A 217 -8.68 -7.25 -2.95
N HIS A 218 -9.77 -6.62 -3.43
CA HIS A 218 -10.59 -5.74 -2.61
C HIS A 218 -11.38 -6.54 -1.57
N ASP A 219 -11.24 -6.15 -0.30
CA ASP A 219 -11.85 -6.81 0.87
C ASP A 219 -11.68 -8.35 0.88
N ALA A 220 -10.56 -8.83 0.32
CA ALA A 220 -10.28 -10.27 0.24
C ALA A 220 -9.77 -10.88 1.55
N GLY A 221 -9.37 -10.04 2.52
CA GLY A 221 -8.91 -10.49 3.83
C GLY A 221 -7.52 -11.10 3.79
N SER A 222 -7.35 -12.34 4.25
CA SER A 222 -6.05 -13.04 4.20
C SER A 222 -5.77 -13.56 2.80
N ALA A 223 -4.54 -13.36 2.33
CA ALA A 223 -4.04 -13.96 1.11
C ALA A 223 -2.77 -14.78 1.38
N LEU A 224 -2.59 -15.80 0.59
CA LEU A 224 -1.41 -16.65 0.60
C LEU A 224 -0.65 -16.45 -0.72
N MET A 225 0.67 -16.51 -0.65
CA MET A 225 1.52 -16.36 -1.81
C MET A 225 2.47 -17.55 -1.93
N GLY A 226 2.53 -18.16 -3.11
CA GLY A 226 3.49 -19.17 -3.46
C GLY A 226 4.31 -18.77 -4.68
N ILE A 227 5.57 -19.17 -4.70
CA ILE A 227 6.48 -18.90 -5.80
C ILE A 227 7.16 -20.20 -6.18
N GLY A 228 7.19 -20.47 -7.48
CA GLY A 228 7.91 -21.61 -8.05
C GLY A 228 8.84 -21.14 -9.15
N ARG A 229 10.01 -21.75 -9.27
CA ARG A 229 11.00 -21.50 -10.33
C ARG A 229 11.55 -22.84 -10.82
N ALA A 230 11.53 -23.03 -12.12
CA ALA A 230 12.06 -24.23 -12.74
C ALA A 230 12.68 -23.93 -14.10
N SER A 231 13.52 -24.86 -14.58
CA SER A 231 14.17 -24.82 -15.89
C SER A 231 14.02 -26.18 -16.59
N GLY A 232 14.21 -26.24 -17.91
CA GLY A 232 14.12 -27.46 -18.70
C GLY A 232 12.81 -27.60 -19.48
N GLU A 233 12.51 -28.80 -20.00
CA GLU A 233 11.36 -29.03 -20.90
C GLU A 233 9.99 -28.93 -20.20
N THR A 234 9.93 -29.28 -18.90
CA THR A 234 8.70 -29.24 -18.08
C THR A 234 8.69 -28.08 -17.10
N ARG A 235 9.50 -27.03 -17.37
CA ARG A 235 9.74 -25.90 -16.45
C ARG A 235 8.46 -25.21 -15.97
N ALA A 236 7.46 -25.03 -16.84
CA ALA A 236 6.23 -24.34 -16.49
C ALA A 236 5.38 -25.19 -15.50
N VAL A 237 5.22 -26.49 -15.76
CA VAL A 237 4.49 -27.42 -14.89
C VAL A 237 5.19 -27.57 -13.55
N GLU A 238 6.52 -27.71 -13.57
CA GLU A 238 7.30 -27.83 -12.33
C GLU A 238 7.28 -26.56 -11.49
N ALA A 239 7.37 -25.38 -12.14
CA ALA A 239 7.24 -24.10 -11.46
C ALA A 239 5.83 -23.93 -10.87
N ALA A 240 4.77 -24.31 -11.59
CA ALA A 240 3.40 -24.28 -11.09
C ALA A 240 3.24 -25.18 -9.84
N LYS A 241 3.71 -26.42 -9.90
CA LYS A 241 3.69 -27.35 -8.76
C LYS A 241 4.47 -26.82 -7.56
N GLN A 242 5.65 -26.25 -7.78
CA GLN A 242 6.43 -25.61 -6.72
C GLN A 242 5.72 -24.40 -6.12
N ALA A 243 5.06 -23.57 -6.93
CA ALA A 243 4.29 -22.43 -6.45
C ALA A 243 3.12 -22.87 -5.57
N ILE A 244 2.35 -23.88 -6.00
CA ILE A 244 1.21 -24.43 -5.25
C ILE A 244 1.65 -25.14 -3.97
N ALA A 245 2.77 -25.84 -4.00
CA ALA A 245 3.34 -26.58 -2.87
C ALA A 245 4.35 -25.75 -2.06
N SER A 246 4.46 -24.46 -2.32
CA SER A 246 5.44 -23.59 -1.69
C SER A 246 5.35 -23.65 -0.16
N PRO A 247 6.45 -23.87 0.57
CA PRO A 247 6.45 -23.85 2.03
C PRO A 247 6.09 -22.47 2.62
N LEU A 248 6.09 -21.41 1.80
CA LEU A 248 5.63 -20.08 2.19
C LEU A 248 4.11 -20.02 2.38
N LEU A 249 3.37 -20.97 1.79
CA LEU A 249 1.94 -21.14 2.03
C LEU A 249 1.74 -21.77 3.40
N GLU A 250 1.05 -21.10 4.32
CA GLU A 250 0.68 -21.66 5.62
C GLU A 250 -0.35 -22.80 5.46
N VAL A 251 -1.15 -22.75 4.38
CA VAL A 251 -2.24 -23.68 4.08
C VAL A 251 -2.25 -23.97 2.58
N ASN A 252 -2.85 -25.07 2.16
CA ASN A 252 -3.08 -25.37 0.74
C ASN A 252 -3.98 -24.29 0.12
N ILE A 253 -3.78 -24.00 -1.18
CA ILE A 253 -4.63 -23.09 -1.94
C ILE A 253 -6.06 -23.61 -2.14
N THR A 254 -6.31 -24.87 -1.75
CA THR A 254 -7.64 -25.51 -1.80
C THR A 254 -8.63 -24.71 -0.95
N GLY A 255 -9.71 -24.22 -1.58
CA GLY A 255 -10.71 -23.38 -0.92
C GLY A 255 -10.49 -21.86 -1.12
N ALA A 256 -9.47 -21.44 -1.84
CA ALA A 256 -9.33 -20.07 -2.28
C ALA A 256 -10.45 -19.72 -3.28
N GLN A 257 -11.12 -18.59 -3.05
CA GLN A 257 -12.18 -18.09 -3.94
C GLN A 257 -11.66 -17.18 -5.06
N GLY A 258 -10.48 -16.61 -4.88
CA GLY A 258 -9.79 -15.80 -5.87
C GLY A 258 -8.36 -16.26 -6.03
N ILE A 259 -7.90 -16.42 -7.25
CA ILE A 259 -6.51 -16.77 -7.57
C ILE A 259 -6.00 -15.80 -8.61
N LEU A 260 -4.89 -15.17 -8.30
CA LEU A 260 -4.11 -14.37 -9.22
C LEU A 260 -2.78 -15.06 -9.42
N PHE A 261 -2.40 -15.38 -10.65
CA PHE A 261 -1.07 -15.90 -10.91
C PHE A 261 -0.39 -15.21 -12.07
N ASN A 262 0.91 -15.05 -11.97
CA ASN A 262 1.75 -14.49 -13.02
C ASN A 262 2.80 -15.52 -13.44
N ILE A 263 2.96 -15.69 -14.74
CA ILE A 263 3.99 -16.51 -15.35
C ILE A 263 5.02 -15.56 -15.98
N SER A 264 6.24 -15.60 -15.48
CA SER A 264 7.36 -14.81 -16.02
C SER A 264 8.39 -15.74 -16.65
N GLY A 265 8.76 -15.46 -17.88
CA GLY A 265 9.78 -16.19 -18.61
C GLY A 265 10.46 -15.28 -19.65
N SER A 266 11.49 -15.78 -20.34
CA SER A 266 12.07 -15.07 -21.47
C SER A 266 11.17 -15.18 -22.71
N SER A 267 11.57 -14.54 -23.81
CA SER A 267 10.83 -14.55 -25.10
C SER A 267 10.62 -15.95 -25.73
N ASN A 268 11.24 -16.98 -25.15
CA ASN A 268 11.04 -18.38 -25.56
C ASN A 268 9.86 -19.08 -24.86
N LEU A 269 9.10 -18.37 -23.99
CA LEU A 269 7.92 -18.91 -23.31
C LEU A 269 6.81 -19.22 -24.35
N THR A 270 6.36 -20.46 -24.37
CA THR A 270 5.36 -20.92 -25.35
C THR A 270 3.94 -20.89 -24.80
N LEU A 271 2.95 -20.76 -25.69
CA LEU A 271 1.54 -20.85 -25.30
C LEU A 271 1.20 -22.19 -24.63
N TYR A 272 1.86 -23.26 -25.05
CA TYR A 272 1.65 -24.61 -24.50
C TYR A 272 2.09 -24.66 -23.04
N GLU A 273 3.27 -24.14 -22.72
CA GLU A 273 3.76 -24.05 -21.34
C GLU A 273 2.82 -23.22 -20.44
N VAL A 274 2.32 -22.09 -20.93
CA VAL A 274 1.36 -21.25 -20.19
C VAL A 274 0.07 -22.03 -19.92
N THR A 275 -0.43 -22.80 -20.90
CA THR A 275 -1.66 -23.57 -20.75
C THR A 275 -1.49 -24.70 -19.72
N GLU A 276 -0.40 -25.47 -19.80
CA GLU A 276 -0.12 -26.55 -18.85
C GLU A 276 0.01 -26.04 -17.41
N ALA A 277 0.73 -24.92 -17.21
CA ALA A 277 0.85 -24.29 -15.91
C ALA A 277 -0.53 -23.84 -15.36
N ALA A 278 -1.36 -23.23 -16.21
CA ALA A 278 -2.69 -22.80 -15.83
C ALA A 278 -3.62 -23.99 -15.46
N GLU A 279 -3.51 -25.12 -16.16
CA GLU A 279 -4.24 -26.34 -15.84
C GLU A 279 -3.84 -26.92 -14.48
N GLU A 280 -2.55 -26.94 -14.15
CA GLU A 280 -2.06 -27.41 -12.84
C GLU A 280 -2.59 -26.50 -11.69
N ILE A 281 -2.57 -25.17 -11.86
CA ILE A 281 -3.08 -24.23 -10.86
C ILE A 281 -4.60 -24.41 -10.71
N ARG A 282 -5.34 -24.53 -11.83
CA ARG A 282 -6.78 -24.75 -11.81
C ARG A 282 -7.18 -26.05 -11.15
N ALA A 283 -6.41 -27.12 -11.36
CA ALA A 283 -6.68 -28.42 -10.73
C ALA A 283 -6.52 -28.40 -9.19
N ALA A 284 -5.69 -27.48 -8.67
CA ALA A 284 -5.48 -27.31 -7.24
C ALA A 284 -6.44 -26.32 -6.57
N ALA A 285 -7.17 -25.51 -7.37
CA ALA A 285 -8.09 -24.48 -6.93
C ALA A 285 -9.49 -25.00 -6.65
N ASP A 286 -10.33 -24.18 -6.00
CA ASP A 286 -11.76 -24.45 -5.93
C ASP A 286 -12.39 -24.34 -7.34
N PRO A 287 -13.31 -25.25 -7.75
CA PRO A 287 -13.97 -25.19 -9.06
C PRO A 287 -14.71 -23.87 -9.33
N GLU A 288 -15.17 -23.19 -8.31
CA GLU A 288 -15.87 -21.91 -8.39
C GLU A 288 -14.92 -20.69 -8.22
N ALA A 289 -13.60 -20.93 -8.09
CA ALA A 289 -12.64 -19.84 -7.91
C ALA A 289 -12.57 -18.93 -9.12
N ASN A 290 -12.52 -17.62 -8.87
CA ASN A 290 -12.20 -16.65 -9.91
C ASN A 290 -10.68 -16.66 -10.14
N ILE A 291 -10.25 -17.14 -11.32
CA ILE A 291 -8.84 -17.28 -11.68
C ILE A 291 -8.49 -16.22 -12.72
N ILE A 292 -7.54 -15.38 -12.36
CA ILE A 292 -6.98 -14.35 -13.24
C ILE A 292 -5.49 -14.63 -13.43
N PHE A 293 -4.99 -14.54 -14.65
CA PHE A 293 -3.59 -14.79 -14.93
C PHE A 293 -2.96 -13.74 -15.84
N GLY A 294 -1.67 -13.47 -15.61
CA GLY A 294 -0.83 -12.64 -16.44
C GLY A 294 0.36 -13.44 -16.98
N ALA A 295 0.89 -12.99 -18.10
CA ALA A 295 2.13 -13.53 -18.67
C ALA A 295 3.07 -12.37 -19.01
N SER A 296 4.22 -12.30 -18.32
CA SER A 296 5.21 -11.26 -18.48
C SER A 296 6.55 -11.81 -19.01
N PHE A 297 7.27 -10.96 -19.76
CA PHE A 297 8.59 -11.33 -20.26
C PHE A 297 9.68 -10.68 -19.43
N ASP A 298 10.66 -11.50 -19.00
CA ASP A 298 11.89 -11.04 -18.34
C ASP A 298 13.09 -11.80 -18.93
N GLU A 299 13.82 -11.18 -19.82
CA GLU A 299 14.98 -11.77 -20.49
C GLU A 299 16.11 -12.15 -19.49
N ARG A 300 16.09 -11.62 -18.26
CA ARG A 300 17.05 -11.96 -17.21
C ARG A 300 16.85 -13.39 -16.69
N LEU A 301 15.68 -13.98 -16.91
CA LEU A 301 15.37 -15.36 -16.50
C LEU A 301 16.05 -16.42 -17.41
N GLY A 302 16.38 -16.06 -18.68
CA GLY A 302 17.00 -17.00 -19.62
C GLY A 302 16.15 -18.23 -19.88
N GLU A 303 16.60 -19.40 -19.43
CA GLU A 303 15.88 -20.67 -19.59
C GLU A 303 14.85 -20.93 -18.47
N ASP A 304 14.85 -20.13 -17.42
CA ASP A 304 13.96 -20.36 -16.28
C ASP A 304 12.58 -19.77 -16.52
N VAL A 305 11.58 -20.41 -15.89
CA VAL A 305 10.22 -19.88 -15.72
C VAL A 305 9.96 -19.67 -14.25
N VAL A 306 9.41 -18.52 -13.90
CA VAL A 306 8.99 -18.18 -12.54
C VAL A 306 7.48 -18.01 -12.53
N ILE A 307 6.80 -18.71 -11.63
CA ILE A 307 5.36 -18.59 -11.43
C ILE A 307 5.11 -18.09 -10.01
N THR A 308 4.40 -16.97 -9.92
CA THR A 308 3.91 -16.42 -8.66
C THR A 308 2.42 -16.63 -8.59
N VAL A 309 1.94 -17.31 -7.54
CA VAL A 309 0.51 -17.56 -7.29
C VAL A 309 0.10 -16.82 -6.03
N ILE A 310 -0.99 -16.07 -6.09
CA ILE A 310 -1.61 -15.40 -4.97
C ILE A 310 -3.03 -15.91 -4.83
N ALA A 311 -3.33 -16.52 -3.72
CA ALA A 311 -4.63 -17.10 -3.42
C ALA A 311 -5.32 -16.29 -2.32
N THR A 312 -6.58 -15.94 -2.52
CA THR A 312 -7.37 -15.07 -1.65
C THR A 312 -8.74 -15.68 -1.32
N GLY A 313 -9.44 -15.10 -0.35
CA GLY A 313 -10.82 -15.49 -0.05
C GLY A 313 -10.95 -16.76 0.78
N PHE A 314 -9.96 -17.11 1.60
CA PHE A 314 -10.00 -18.25 2.51
C PHE A 314 -10.96 -18.07 3.69
N ASP A 315 -11.17 -16.83 4.08
CA ASP A 315 -12.06 -16.49 5.17
C ASP A 315 -13.52 -16.58 4.68
N GLY A 316 -14.16 -17.72 4.67
CA GLY A 316 -15.51 -18.01 4.15
C GLY A 316 -16.67 -17.10 4.60
N THR A 317 -16.36 -15.86 4.96
CA THR A 317 -17.24 -14.78 5.40
C THR A 317 -17.40 -13.67 4.35
N ARG A 318 -17.24 -13.94 3.04
CA ARG A 318 -18.01 -13.08 2.13
C ARG A 318 -19.47 -13.32 2.50
N ARG A 319 -20.03 -12.47 3.35
CA ARG A 319 -21.48 -12.22 3.35
C ARG A 319 -21.82 -12.06 1.87
N ARG A 320 -22.36 -13.13 1.26
CA ARG A 320 -23.20 -12.94 0.09
C ARG A 320 -24.17 -11.86 0.54
N GLU A 321 -24.01 -10.64 0.05
CA GLU A 321 -25.18 -9.75 -0.01
C GLU A 321 -26.24 -10.62 -0.63
N PRO A 322 -27.38 -10.83 0.08
CA PRO A 322 -28.42 -11.65 -0.51
C PRO A 322 -28.72 -10.95 -1.83
N ALA A 323 -28.42 -11.64 -2.94
CA ALA A 323 -28.78 -11.19 -4.26
C ALA A 323 -30.20 -10.70 -4.09
N ARG A 324 -30.43 -9.40 -4.31
CA ARG A 324 -31.72 -8.74 -4.22
C ARG A 324 -32.64 -9.64 -5.03
N ARG A 325 -33.37 -10.52 -4.32
CA ARG A 325 -34.35 -11.39 -4.94
C ARG A 325 -35.25 -10.42 -5.67
N GLU A 326 -35.12 -10.38 -7.00
CA GLU A 326 -36.18 -9.86 -7.84
C GLU A 326 -37.44 -10.56 -7.35
N SER A 327 -38.24 -9.78 -6.69
CA SER A 327 -39.51 -10.20 -6.12
C SER A 327 -40.30 -10.82 -7.24
N ALA A 328 -40.50 -12.15 -7.10
CA ALA A 328 -41.47 -12.89 -7.89
C ALA A 328 -42.71 -12.05 -8.13
N GLU A 329 -43.14 -12.03 -9.37
CA GLU A 329 -44.36 -11.46 -9.90
C GLU A 329 -45.52 -11.66 -8.94
N ARG A 330 -46.02 -10.57 -8.35
CA ARG A 330 -47.35 -10.53 -7.79
C ARG A 330 -48.27 -10.10 -8.92
N PRO A 331 -49.42 -10.77 -9.12
CA PRO A 331 -50.42 -10.38 -10.12
C PRO A 331 -50.88 -8.95 -9.85
N PHE A 332 -50.89 -8.16 -10.91
CA PHE A 332 -51.27 -6.75 -10.91
C PHE A 332 -52.79 -6.67 -10.72
N GLU A 333 -53.26 -6.48 -9.50
CA GLU A 333 -54.65 -6.05 -9.25
C GLU A 333 -54.79 -4.56 -9.57
N VAL A 334 -55.52 -4.28 -10.64
CA VAL A 334 -55.84 -2.91 -11.06
C VAL A 334 -56.87 -2.33 -10.11
N SER A 335 -56.40 -1.68 -9.05
CA SER A 335 -57.27 -0.79 -8.25
C SER A 335 -57.22 0.60 -8.90
N ARG A 336 -58.33 0.94 -9.59
CA ARG A 336 -58.58 2.30 -10.08
C ARG A 336 -58.85 3.24 -8.89
N SER A 337 -57.77 3.86 -8.35
CA SER A 337 -57.94 5.06 -7.53
C SER A 337 -57.73 6.29 -8.41
N VAL A 338 -58.81 7.01 -8.62
CA VAL A 338 -58.87 8.33 -9.25
C VAL A 338 -57.96 9.27 -8.43
N ARG A 339 -56.86 9.75 -8.99
CA ARG A 339 -56.09 10.85 -8.41
C ARG A 339 -56.82 12.16 -8.73
N PRO A 340 -57.07 13.04 -7.72
CA PRO A 340 -57.51 14.40 -8.03
C PRO A 340 -56.37 15.15 -8.76
N GLU A 341 -56.72 15.84 -9.84
CA GLU A 341 -55.83 16.75 -10.54
C GLU A 341 -55.28 17.79 -9.56
N ARG A 342 -53.95 17.88 -9.47
CA ARG A 342 -53.30 18.95 -8.73
C ARG A 342 -53.48 20.25 -9.53
N ASP A 343 -54.12 21.21 -8.93
CA ASP A 343 -54.31 22.57 -9.44
C ASP A 343 -52.93 23.30 -9.42
N PHE A 344 -52.17 23.12 -10.49
CA PHE A 344 -50.84 23.73 -10.66
C PHE A 344 -50.88 25.25 -10.79
N LEU A 345 -52.05 25.81 -11.19
CA LEU A 345 -52.25 27.25 -11.30
C LEU A 345 -52.46 27.92 -9.94
N GLY A 346 -53.13 27.25 -9.02
CA GLY A 346 -53.35 27.76 -7.66
C GLY A 346 -52.09 27.78 -6.80
N GLU A 347 -51.07 26.91 -7.12
CA GLU A 347 -49.78 26.88 -6.41
C GLU A 347 -48.84 27.99 -6.89
N LEU A 348 -48.86 28.35 -8.17
CA LEU A 348 -48.10 29.47 -8.75
C LEU A 348 -48.62 30.83 -8.26
N GLU A 349 -49.92 30.98 -8.07
CA GLU A 349 -50.51 32.23 -7.59
C GLU A 349 -50.19 32.50 -6.11
N ARG A 350 -50.11 31.45 -5.28
CA ARG A 350 -49.67 31.54 -3.86
C ARG A 350 -48.21 31.91 -3.73
N GLN A 351 -47.33 31.41 -4.61
CA GLN A 351 -45.92 31.80 -4.63
C GLN A 351 -45.74 33.26 -5.06
N ARG A 352 -46.56 33.76 -5.98
CA ARG A 352 -46.47 35.17 -6.43
C ARG A 352 -46.89 36.14 -5.33
N ILE A 353 -47.86 35.83 -4.51
CA ILE A 353 -48.31 36.64 -3.36
C ILE A 353 -47.26 36.69 -2.24
N ALA A 354 -46.50 35.59 -2.06
CA ALA A 354 -45.41 35.53 -1.07
C ALA A 354 -44.22 36.41 -1.44
N VAL A 355 -43.85 36.50 -2.72
CA VAL A 355 -42.75 37.32 -3.20
C VAL A 355 -43.08 38.82 -3.13
N ASP A 356 -44.33 39.25 -3.39
CA ASP A 356 -44.75 40.63 -3.28
C ASP A 356 -44.87 41.17 -1.83
N ALA A 357 -44.93 40.27 -0.84
CA ALA A 357 -44.94 40.65 0.56
C ALA A 357 -43.53 40.98 1.13
N GLU A 358 -42.48 40.47 0.51
CA GLU A 358 -41.11 40.75 0.94
C GLU A 358 -40.48 42.03 0.36
N LEU A 359 -41.15 42.74 -0.56
CA LEU A 359 -40.64 43.94 -1.23
C LEU A 359 -41.15 45.28 -0.65
N ARG A 360 -41.63 45.32 0.60
CA ARG A 360 -41.94 46.61 1.24
C ARG A 360 -40.68 47.26 1.79
N PRO A 361 -40.37 48.57 1.42
CA PRO A 361 -39.20 49.27 1.92
C PRO A 361 -39.32 49.56 3.41
N VAL A 362 -38.36 49.15 4.21
CA VAL A 362 -38.21 49.53 5.62
C VAL A 362 -37.57 50.94 5.65
N GLU A 363 -38.31 51.94 6.11
CA GLU A 363 -37.76 53.24 6.44
C GLU A 363 -36.74 53.14 7.56
N ARG A 364 -35.50 53.63 7.29
CA ARG A 364 -34.45 53.73 8.31
C ARG A 364 -34.50 55.09 8.98
N PRO A 365 -34.48 55.17 10.34
CA PRO A 365 -34.30 56.46 11.04
C PRO A 365 -32.89 56.98 10.83
N GLY A 366 -32.75 58.28 10.58
CA GLY A 366 -31.49 58.96 10.34
C GLY A 366 -30.60 59.00 11.56
N ILE A 367 -29.32 58.79 11.34
CA ILE A 367 -28.23 59.07 12.30
C ILE A 367 -27.21 60.00 11.63
N GLY A 368 -26.86 60.98 12.42
CA GLY A 368 -26.14 62.20 12.05
C GLY A 368 -24.73 62.03 11.49
N ARG A 369 -24.35 63.09 10.79
CA ARG A 369 -23.01 63.33 10.26
C ARG A 369 -21.98 63.39 11.38
N GLY A 370 -20.94 62.53 11.36
CA GLY A 370 -19.69 62.67 12.08
C GLY A 370 -18.54 62.58 11.08
N GLU A 371 -17.68 63.56 11.12
CA GLU A 371 -16.51 63.72 10.24
C GLU A 371 -15.48 62.60 10.44
N PRO A 372 -14.69 62.20 9.40
CA PRO A 372 -13.68 61.19 9.53
C PRO A 372 -12.38 61.75 10.13
N ALA A 373 -11.98 61.18 11.27
CA ALA A 373 -10.64 61.40 11.85
C ALA A 373 -9.58 60.64 11.03
N SER A 374 -8.60 61.41 10.54
CA SER A 374 -7.42 60.91 9.85
C SER A 374 -6.48 60.19 10.82
N VAL A 375 -6.31 58.86 10.64
CA VAL A 375 -5.25 58.13 11.30
C VAL A 375 -4.01 58.12 10.44
N ARG A 376 -2.98 58.83 10.92
CA ARG A 376 -1.65 58.94 10.34
C ARG A 376 -0.89 57.65 10.71
N VAL A 377 -0.57 56.80 9.74
CA VAL A 377 0.31 55.65 9.92
C VAL A 377 1.74 56.11 9.68
N GLU A 378 2.53 56.20 10.71
CA GLU A 378 3.98 56.36 10.61
C GLU A 378 4.63 55.02 10.22
N ARG A 379 5.24 54.99 9.03
CA ARG A 379 6.14 53.93 8.61
C ARG A 379 7.53 54.22 9.18
N THR A 380 7.95 53.47 10.17
CA THR A 380 9.36 53.35 10.55
C THR A 380 10.04 52.41 9.57
N VAL A 381 10.93 52.95 8.76
CA VAL A 381 11.84 52.19 7.90
C VAL A 381 13.01 51.75 8.75
N ALA A 382 13.17 50.45 9.00
CA ALA A 382 14.37 49.87 9.59
C ALA A 382 15.42 49.69 8.50
N GLU A 383 16.52 50.37 8.66
CA GLU A 383 17.73 50.36 7.85
C GLU A 383 18.43 49.03 7.98
N THR A 384 18.60 48.27 6.89
CA THR A 384 19.35 47.02 6.85
C THR A 384 20.83 47.32 6.73
N ALA A 385 21.60 46.94 7.76
CA ALA A 385 23.06 46.90 7.71
C ALA A 385 23.54 45.69 6.90
N PRO A 386 24.66 45.76 6.16
CA PRO A 386 25.15 44.69 5.31
C PRO A 386 25.81 43.58 6.10
N ALA A 387 25.50 42.32 5.74
CA ALA A 387 26.08 41.13 6.31
C ALA A 387 27.58 41.01 6.02
N ALA A 388 28.40 41.00 7.06
CA ALA A 388 29.80 40.69 6.98
C ALA A 388 30.05 39.21 6.71
N ASN A 389 30.72 38.91 5.60
CA ASN A 389 31.22 37.59 5.24
C ASN A 389 32.37 37.21 6.19
N VAL A 390 32.09 36.41 7.22
CA VAL A 390 33.12 35.78 8.04
C VAL A 390 33.47 34.42 7.41
N ARG A 391 34.56 34.38 6.63
CA ARG A 391 35.24 33.15 6.27
C ARG A 391 35.94 32.64 7.52
N ARG A 392 35.45 31.56 8.11
CA ARG A 392 36.19 30.78 9.10
C ARG A 392 37.19 29.90 8.37
N THR A 393 38.45 30.23 8.48
CA THR A 393 39.59 29.36 8.18
C THR A 393 39.71 28.41 9.36
N TYR A 394 39.58 27.11 9.12
CA TYR A 394 39.87 26.07 10.10
C TYR A 394 41.39 25.76 9.98
N ASP A 395 42.10 25.84 11.11
CA ASP A 395 43.48 25.39 11.22
C ASP A 395 43.53 23.84 11.20
N ALA A 396 44.50 23.29 10.50
CA ALA A 396 44.61 21.83 10.25
C ALA A 396 45.01 21.01 11.52
N ASP A 397 45.26 21.66 12.64
CA ASP A 397 45.77 21.02 13.86
C ASP A 397 44.71 20.66 14.92
N ASP A 398 43.43 21.00 14.69
CA ASP A 398 42.34 20.77 15.69
C ASP A 398 41.62 19.42 15.54
N LEU A 399 42.13 18.49 14.75
CA LEU A 399 41.57 17.11 14.66
C LEU A 399 42.34 16.17 15.58
N GLU A 400 41.90 16.01 16.83
CA GLU A 400 42.31 14.92 17.70
C GLU A 400 41.89 13.57 17.11
N ILE A 401 42.83 12.88 16.47
CA ILE A 401 42.62 11.50 15.99
C ILE A 401 42.62 10.56 17.20
N PRO A 402 41.54 9.79 17.47
CA PRO A 402 41.51 8.81 18.54
C PRO A 402 42.65 7.83 18.49
N SER A 403 43.24 7.49 19.63
CA SER A 403 44.50 6.73 19.78
C SER A 403 44.51 5.35 19.09
N PHE A 404 43.35 4.75 18.81
CA PHE A 404 43.24 3.46 18.14
C PHE A 404 43.40 3.52 16.61
N LEU A 405 43.46 4.70 16.02
CA LEU A 405 43.71 4.88 14.57
C LEU A 405 45.17 5.21 14.21
N ARG A 406 46.05 5.32 15.20
CA ARG A 406 47.49 5.52 14.95
C ARG A 406 48.13 4.21 14.49
N ARG A 407 48.35 4.06 13.19
CA ARG A 407 49.18 2.98 12.67
C ARG A 407 50.63 3.17 13.18
N THR A 408 51.10 2.25 13.98
CA THR A 408 52.53 2.07 14.22
C THR A 408 53.22 1.63 12.94
N LYS A 409 54.31 2.31 12.59
CA LYS A 409 55.22 1.92 11.50
C LYS A 409 55.97 0.70 11.91
#